data_fec85921c8b2d82cfadd0ff9c299b304
#
_entry.id   fec85921c8b2d82cfadd0ff9c299b304
#
_cell.length_a   1.000
_cell.length_b   1.000
_cell.length_c   1.000
_cell.angle_alpha   90.00
_cell.angle_beta   90.00
_cell.angle_gamma   90.00
#
_symmetry.space_group_name_H-M   'P 1'
#
loop_
_entity.id
_entity.type
_entity.pdbx_description
1 polymer ?
#
loop_
_entity_poly.entity_id
_entity_poly.type
_entity_poly.pdbx_seq_one_letter_code
_entity_poly.pdbx_strand_id
1 'polypeptide(L)'
;MKSALMILLCGLAQIVPAMAVPALLEQRTQSFTIVLKGPVADVTPLFGPVREAEWAPSWVPHFLHPPEGAQREGAVFTTTTSTGRERLWLLTVYDVNEGRVEYVVVTPGLTANEIKIRVVPDGDRQCKATITYRHSAIAPEGNEEVNKLDGHWAEQQRAHWETAINAALEKEGTHD
;
A
#
# COMPACT_ATOMS: atom_id res chain seq x y z
N MET A 1 -71.50 -45.49 20.40
CA MET A 1 -70.24 -45.46 19.69
C MET A 1 -69.86 -44.00 19.47
N LYS A 2 -68.87 -43.47 20.23
CA LYS A 2 -68.39 -42.08 20.15
C LYS A 2 -66.99 -42.10 19.54
N SER A 3 -66.84 -41.65 18.29
CA SER A 3 -65.57 -41.50 17.60
C SER A 3 -64.91 -40.20 18.05
N ALA A 4 -63.76 -40.31 18.64
CA ALA A 4 -62.88 -39.15 18.98
C ALA A 4 -61.99 -38.82 17.77
N LEU A 5 -62.11 -37.61 17.26
CA LEU A 5 -61.31 -37.05 16.21
C LEU A 5 -60.02 -36.45 16.83
N MET A 6 -58.88 -37.05 16.58
CA MET A 6 -57.57 -36.59 17.07
C MET A 6 -57.00 -35.60 16.02
N ILE A 7 -56.98 -34.33 16.33
CA ILE A 7 -56.37 -33.29 15.47
C ILE A 7 -54.87 -33.25 15.81
N LEU A 8 -54.03 -33.64 14.84
CA LEU A 8 -52.56 -33.57 14.91
C LEU A 8 -52.14 -32.16 14.48
N LEU A 9 -51.79 -31.26 15.44
CA LEU A 9 -51.19 -29.97 15.12
C LEU A 9 -49.70 -30.22 14.74
N CYS A 10 -49.41 -30.14 13.45
CA CYS A 10 -48.03 -30.08 12.93
C CYS A 10 -47.50 -28.63 13.10
N GLY A 11 -46.71 -28.37 14.13
CA GLY A 11 -46.02 -27.09 14.31
C GLY A 11 -44.91 -26.92 13.28
N LEU A 12 -45.13 -26.05 12.29
CA LEU A 12 -44.08 -25.57 11.38
C LEU A 12 -43.12 -24.68 12.17
N ALA A 13 -41.94 -25.19 12.57
CA ALA A 13 -40.85 -24.36 13.06
C ALA A 13 -40.33 -23.49 11.91
N GLN A 14 -40.60 -22.22 11.95
CA GLN A 14 -40.02 -21.25 11.01
C GLN A 14 -38.55 -21.09 11.34
N ILE A 15 -37.66 -21.58 10.47
CA ILE A 15 -36.24 -21.32 10.52
C ILE A 15 -36.06 -19.89 10.01
N VAL A 16 -35.91 -18.92 10.94
CA VAL A 16 -35.49 -17.56 10.59
C VAL A 16 -34.00 -17.63 10.23
N PRO A 17 -33.61 -17.31 8.99
CA PRO A 17 -32.20 -17.27 8.65
C PRO A 17 -31.51 -16.23 9.54
N ALA A 18 -30.48 -16.62 10.26
CA ALA A 18 -29.64 -15.69 11.00
C ALA A 18 -29.02 -14.72 9.98
N MET A 19 -29.39 -13.45 10.05
CA MET A 19 -28.75 -12.40 9.26
C MET A 19 -27.28 -12.33 9.72
N ALA A 20 -26.37 -12.71 8.84
CA ALA A 20 -24.95 -12.55 9.08
C ALA A 20 -24.66 -11.06 9.28
N VAL A 21 -24.13 -10.70 10.43
CA VAL A 21 -23.64 -9.33 10.69
C VAL A 21 -22.50 -9.11 9.69
N PRO A 22 -22.55 -8.04 8.87
CA PRO A 22 -21.44 -7.78 7.94
C PRO A 22 -20.14 -7.61 8.73
N ALA A 23 -19.09 -8.28 8.29
CA ALA A 23 -17.76 -8.15 8.91
C ALA A 23 -17.30 -6.70 8.83
N LEU A 24 -16.81 -6.16 9.95
CA LEU A 24 -16.24 -4.82 9.99
C LEU A 24 -14.95 -4.81 9.16
N LEU A 25 -14.82 -3.84 8.26
CA LEU A 25 -13.62 -3.66 7.46
C LEU A 25 -12.61 -2.77 8.21
N GLU A 26 -11.39 -3.26 8.32
CA GLU A 26 -10.30 -2.60 9.03
C GLU A 26 -9.63 -1.52 8.18
N GLN A 27 -9.20 -0.45 8.85
CA GLN A 27 -8.32 0.56 8.27
C GLN A 27 -7.23 0.93 9.28
N ARG A 28 -5.98 1.02 8.81
CA ARG A 28 -4.83 1.44 9.62
C ARG A 28 -3.97 2.45 8.88
N THR A 29 -3.38 3.34 9.67
CA THR A 29 -2.38 4.31 9.18
C THR A 29 -1.10 4.14 9.98
N GLN A 30 0.03 4.04 9.27
CA GLN A 30 1.37 4.06 9.86
C GLN A 30 2.23 5.06 9.11
N SER A 31 3.17 5.66 9.84
CA SER A 31 4.10 6.62 9.26
C SER A 31 5.48 6.42 9.86
N PHE A 32 6.51 6.61 9.04
CA PHE A 32 7.88 6.64 9.50
C PHE A 32 8.67 7.72 8.74
N THR A 33 9.77 8.18 9.34
CA THR A 33 10.66 9.19 8.74
C THR A 33 12.07 8.61 8.64
N ILE A 34 12.71 8.83 7.50
CA ILE A 34 14.09 8.41 7.19
C ILE A 34 14.94 9.63 6.84
N VAL A 35 16.23 9.53 7.08
CA VAL A 35 17.23 10.56 6.73
C VAL A 35 18.03 10.07 5.54
N LEU A 36 18.07 10.89 4.48
CA LEU A 36 18.67 10.54 3.20
C LEU A 36 19.77 11.53 2.82
N LYS A 37 20.89 11.00 2.30
CA LYS A 37 22.11 11.74 1.94
C LYS A 37 21.97 12.33 0.54
N GLY A 38 21.32 13.47 0.41
CA GLY A 38 21.16 14.16 -0.85
C GLY A 38 20.15 15.29 -0.76
N PRO A 39 20.14 16.20 -1.73
CA PRO A 39 19.12 17.24 -1.82
C PRO A 39 17.77 16.64 -2.26
N VAL A 40 16.69 17.38 -2.01
CA VAL A 40 15.31 16.97 -2.34
C VAL A 40 15.14 16.56 -3.80
N ALA A 41 15.79 17.28 -4.71
CA ALA A 41 15.68 17.04 -6.15
C ALA A 41 16.27 15.70 -6.60
N ASP A 42 17.33 15.19 -5.93
CA ASP A 42 17.97 13.92 -6.25
C ASP A 42 17.26 12.75 -5.57
N VAL A 43 16.78 12.99 -4.34
CA VAL A 43 16.13 11.96 -3.52
C VAL A 43 14.70 11.67 -3.94
N THR A 44 13.90 12.71 -4.24
CA THR A 44 12.47 12.53 -4.56
C THR A 44 12.25 11.57 -5.74
N PRO A 45 13.04 11.59 -6.82
CA PRO A 45 12.87 10.65 -7.93
C PRO A 45 13.03 9.16 -7.55
N LEU A 46 13.76 8.83 -6.49
CA LEU A 46 13.96 7.45 -6.02
C LEU A 46 12.68 6.80 -5.48
N PHE A 47 11.68 7.61 -5.17
CA PHE A 47 10.35 7.15 -4.78
C PHE A 47 9.39 6.99 -5.96
N GLY A 48 9.83 7.23 -7.19
CA GLY A 48 9.03 7.04 -8.38
C GLY A 48 9.14 5.62 -8.95
N PRO A 49 8.15 5.16 -9.73
CA PRO A 49 8.04 3.75 -10.13
C PRO A 49 9.19 3.22 -10.98
N VAL A 50 9.94 4.09 -11.66
CA VAL A 50 11.10 3.67 -12.48
C VAL A 50 12.34 3.54 -11.60
N ARG A 51 12.65 4.57 -10.79
CA ARG A 51 13.87 4.63 -9.99
C ARG A 51 13.82 3.80 -8.71
N GLU A 52 12.64 3.38 -8.27
CA GLU A 52 12.52 2.48 -7.11
C GLU A 52 13.30 1.16 -7.32
N ALA A 53 13.46 0.71 -8.56
CA ALA A 53 14.26 -0.47 -8.90
C ALA A 53 15.77 -0.35 -8.54
N GLU A 54 16.28 0.86 -8.33
CA GLU A 54 17.68 1.10 -8.00
C GLU A 54 18.01 0.70 -6.56
N TRP A 55 17.01 0.72 -5.66
CA TRP A 55 17.18 0.39 -4.25
C TRP A 55 16.29 -0.76 -3.76
N ALA A 56 15.24 -1.12 -4.52
CA ALA A 56 14.34 -2.23 -4.23
C ALA A 56 14.47 -3.33 -5.31
N PRO A 57 15.37 -4.33 -5.17
CA PRO A 57 15.67 -5.30 -6.23
C PRO A 57 14.48 -6.15 -6.68
N SER A 58 13.45 -6.31 -5.84
CA SER A 58 12.21 -7.02 -6.18
C SER A 58 11.15 -6.13 -6.85
N TRP A 59 11.44 -4.85 -7.04
CA TRP A 59 10.54 -3.91 -7.67
C TRP A 59 10.56 -4.08 -9.19
N VAL A 60 9.48 -4.62 -9.75
CA VAL A 60 9.33 -4.87 -11.19
C VAL A 60 7.97 -4.32 -11.62
N PRO A 61 7.87 -3.03 -11.97
CA PRO A 61 6.63 -2.45 -12.46
C PRO A 61 6.37 -2.85 -13.91
N HIS A 62 5.14 -3.25 -14.19
CA HIS A 62 4.64 -3.44 -15.54
C HIS A 62 3.71 -2.28 -15.89
N PHE A 63 4.17 -1.36 -16.76
CA PHE A 63 3.43 -0.15 -17.09
C PHE A 63 2.27 -0.44 -18.04
N LEU A 64 1.11 0.12 -17.70
CA LEU A 64 -0.10 0.12 -18.50
C LEU A 64 -0.29 1.46 -19.20
N HIS A 65 -0.01 2.57 -18.47
CA HIS A 65 -0.10 3.93 -18.96
C HIS A 65 0.98 4.81 -18.33
N PRO A 66 1.87 5.40 -19.11
CA PRO A 66 2.10 5.11 -20.51
C PRO A 66 2.84 3.76 -20.66
N PRO A 67 2.63 2.98 -21.74
CA PRO A 67 3.17 1.64 -21.91
C PRO A 67 4.70 1.61 -22.03
N GLU A 68 5.33 2.68 -22.48
CA GLU A 68 6.79 2.84 -22.53
C GLU A 68 7.44 3.02 -21.15
N GLY A 69 6.63 3.19 -20.11
CA GLY A 69 7.07 3.51 -18.76
C GLY A 69 7.44 4.99 -18.59
N ALA A 70 6.88 5.62 -17.58
CA ALA A 70 7.26 6.99 -17.23
C ALA A 70 7.02 7.26 -15.75
N GLN A 71 7.91 8.07 -15.19
CA GLN A 71 7.84 8.52 -13.81
C GLN A 71 7.16 9.90 -13.78
N ARG A 72 5.84 9.90 -13.95
CA ARG A 72 5.01 11.12 -13.98
C ARG A 72 3.63 10.88 -13.38
N GLU A 73 3.01 11.95 -12.91
CA GLU A 73 1.62 11.92 -12.44
C GLU A 73 0.69 11.30 -13.49
N GLY A 74 -0.26 10.49 -13.04
CA GLY A 74 -1.17 9.73 -13.88
C GLY A 74 -0.60 8.41 -14.41
N ALA A 75 0.66 8.05 -14.08
CA ALA A 75 1.19 6.73 -14.45
C ALA A 75 0.41 5.61 -13.77
N VAL A 76 0.04 4.58 -14.55
CA VAL A 76 -0.66 3.38 -14.10
C VAL A 76 0.20 2.17 -14.43
N PHE A 77 0.42 1.31 -13.45
CA PHE A 77 1.23 0.10 -13.60
C PHE A 77 0.80 -0.99 -12.62
N THR A 78 1.25 -2.21 -12.84
CA THR A 78 1.06 -3.31 -11.92
C THR A 78 2.39 -3.82 -11.37
N THR A 79 2.33 -4.44 -10.19
CA THR A 79 3.42 -5.25 -9.62
C THR A 79 2.84 -6.56 -9.09
N THR A 80 3.69 -7.58 -8.98
CA THR A 80 3.31 -8.87 -8.41
C THR A 80 3.91 -9.03 -7.02
N THR A 81 3.09 -9.41 -6.04
CA THR A 81 3.57 -9.73 -4.70
C THR A 81 4.34 -11.05 -4.68
N SER A 82 5.09 -11.31 -3.60
CA SER A 82 5.76 -12.61 -3.38
C SER A 82 4.80 -13.81 -3.34
N THR A 83 3.51 -13.58 -3.09
CA THR A 83 2.46 -14.60 -3.13
C THR A 83 1.77 -14.71 -4.48
N GLY A 84 2.27 -14.03 -5.52
CA GLY A 84 1.73 -14.07 -6.88
C GLY A 84 0.49 -13.20 -7.11
N ARG A 85 0.11 -12.33 -6.16
CA ARG A 85 -1.04 -11.44 -6.32
C ARG A 85 -0.63 -10.18 -7.06
N GLU A 86 -1.47 -9.74 -7.98
CA GLU A 86 -1.29 -8.47 -8.68
C GLU A 86 -1.77 -7.29 -7.82
N ARG A 87 -1.02 -6.20 -7.86
CA ARG A 87 -1.37 -4.88 -7.33
C ARG A 87 -1.43 -3.89 -8.46
N LEU A 88 -2.51 -3.14 -8.53
CA LEU A 88 -2.67 -2.00 -9.44
C LEU A 88 -2.24 -0.73 -8.73
N TRP A 89 -1.38 0.04 -9.36
CA TRP A 89 -0.82 1.30 -8.87
C TRP A 89 -1.25 2.46 -9.75
N LEU A 90 -1.60 3.55 -9.12
CA LEU A 90 -1.81 4.85 -9.75
C LEU A 90 -0.91 5.88 -9.04
N LEU A 91 0.01 6.50 -9.75
CA LEU A 91 0.81 7.62 -9.27
C LEU A 91 -0.04 8.90 -9.34
N THR A 92 -0.58 9.32 -8.21
CA THR A 92 -1.56 10.41 -8.12
C THR A 92 -0.94 11.78 -7.96
N VAL A 93 0.29 11.85 -7.42
CA VAL A 93 1.11 13.07 -7.33
C VAL A 93 2.56 12.71 -7.62
N TYR A 94 3.20 13.48 -8.48
CA TYR A 94 4.62 13.37 -8.72
C TYR A 94 5.22 14.76 -8.94
N ASP A 95 5.67 15.38 -7.84
CA ASP A 95 6.25 16.72 -7.82
C ASP A 95 7.63 16.68 -7.17
N VAL A 96 8.66 16.62 -8.00
CA VAL A 96 10.06 16.55 -7.56
C VAL A 96 10.49 17.85 -6.89
N ASN A 97 10.02 19.00 -7.35
CA ASN A 97 10.41 20.29 -6.80
C ASN A 97 9.85 20.49 -5.38
N GLU A 98 8.61 20.08 -5.17
CA GLU A 98 7.95 20.14 -3.88
C GLU A 98 8.24 18.90 -2.98
N GLY A 99 9.02 17.93 -3.46
CA GLY A 99 9.34 16.72 -2.73
C GLY A 99 8.12 15.86 -2.40
N ARG A 100 7.18 15.70 -3.36
CA ARG A 100 5.91 14.98 -3.13
C ARG A 100 5.74 13.84 -4.12
N VAL A 101 5.48 12.65 -3.57
CA VAL A 101 5.09 11.47 -4.36
C VAL A 101 3.92 10.80 -3.64
N GLU A 102 2.81 10.56 -4.36
CA GLU A 102 1.64 9.91 -3.77
C GLU A 102 1.10 8.82 -4.70
N TYR A 103 0.65 7.72 -4.10
CA TYR A 103 0.09 6.58 -4.81
C TYR A 103 -1.25 6.16 -4.23
N VAL A 104 -2.11 5.65 -5.11
CA VAL A 104 -3.20 4.74 -4.75
C VAL A 104 -2.83 3.35 -5.25
N VAL A 105 -2.97 2.35 -4.37
CA VAL A 105 -2.61 0.96 -4.65
C VAL A 105 -3.77 0.06 -4.33
N VAL A 106 -4.24 -0.71 -5.30
CA VAL A 106 -5.35 -1.65 -5.11
C VAL A 106 -4.86 -3.07 -5.28
N THR A 107 -5.11 -3.90 -4.26
CA THR A 107 -5.05 -5.36 -4.38
C THR A 107 -6.48 -5.87 -4.52
N PRO A 108 -6.91 -6.31 -5.71
CA PRO A 108 -8.30 -6.68 -5.96
C PRO A 108 -8.84 -7.69 -4.94
N GLY A 109 -10.02 -7.41 -4.40
CA GLY A 109 -10.68 -8.26 -3.41
C GLY A 109 -10.05 -8.25 -2.01
N LEU A 110 -9.06 -7.40 -1.74
CA LEU A 110 -8.39 -7.35 -0.44
C LEU A 110 -8.30 -5.93 0.13
N THR A 111 -7.51 -5.04 -0.51
CA THR A 111 -7.20 -3.73 0.04
C THR A 111 -7.19 -2.64 -1.01
N ALA A 112 -7.51 -1.41 -0.59
CA ALA A 112 -7.21 -0.17 -1.28
C ALA A 112 -6.38 0.71 -0.35
N ASN A 113 -5.20 1.13 -0.80
CA ASN A 113 -4.20 1.76 0.05
C ASN A 113 -3.78 3.10 -0.53
N GLU A 114 -3.48 4.06 0.34
CA GLU A 114 -2.78 5.29 -0.01
C GLU A 114 -1.34 5.22 0.52
N ILE A 115 -0.40 5.71 -0.29
CA ILE A 115 0.99 5.92 0.12
C ILE A 115 1.32 7.38 -0.17
N LYS A 116 1.77 8.11 0.85
CA LYS A 116 2.18 9.51 0.71
C LYS A 116 3.61 9.67 1.18
N ILE A 117 4.42 10.30 0.33
CA ILE A 117 5.82 10.55 0.60
C ILE A 117 6.04 12.05 0.54
N ARG A 118 6.63 12.60 1.59
CA ARG A 118 7.01 14.01 1.68
C ARG A 118 8.51 14.10 1.98
N VAL A 119 9.26 14.67 1.06
CA VAL A 119 10.70 14.92 1.20
C VAL A 119 10.90 16.41 1.49
N VAL A 120 11.64 16.71 2.55
CA VAL A 120 11.95 18.09 2.95
C VAL A 120 13.43 18.24 3.23
N PRO A 121 14.05 19.42 2.99
CA PRO A 121 15.45 19.65 3.32
C PRO A 121 15.72 19.45 4.82
N ASP A 122 16.88 18.91 5.16
CA ASP A 122 17.42 18.78 6.53
C ASP A 122 18.91 19.16 6.56
N GLY A 123 19.20 20.37 6.13
CA GLY A 123 20.53 20.89 5.89
C GLY A 123 20.92 20.89 4.41
N ASP A 124 22.19 21.19 4.12
CA ASP A 124 22.63 21.45 2.74
C ASP A 124 22.77 20.20 1.88
N ARG A 125 23.02 19.03 2.49
CA ARG A 125 23.36 17.79 1.78
C ARG A 125 22.57 16.57 2.27
N GLN A 126 21.47 16.82 2.95
CA GLN A 126 20.57 15.75 3.38
C GLN A 126 19.12 16.25 3.40
N CYS A 127 18.21 15.31 3.39
CA CYS A 127 16.78 15.56 3.51
C CYS A 127 16.13 14.52 4.43
N LYS A 128 14.92 14.82 4.85
CA LYS A 128 14.03 13.89 5.56
C LYS A 128 12.90 13.51 4.64
N ALA A 129 12.68 12.20 4.48
CA ALA A 129 11.49 11.69 3.81
C ALA A 129 10.55 11.08 4.85
N THR A 130 9.32 11.61 4.90
CA THR A 130 8.24 11.03 5.71
C THR A 130 7.33 10.24 4.80
N ILE A 131 7.18 8.95 5.09
CA ILE A 131 6.36 8.01 4.36
C ILE A 131 5.15 7.65 5.22
N THR A 132 3.94 7.86 4.68
CA THR A 132 2.68 7.52 5.34
C THR A 132 1.93 6.51 4.51
N TYR A 133 1.59 5.38 5.12
CA TYR A 133 0.74 4.35 4.57
C TYR A 133 -0.63 4.41 5.23
N ARG A 134 -1.70 4.40 4.43
CA ARG A 134 -3.06 4.13 4.89
C ARG A 134 -3.57 2.91 4.17
N HIS A 135 -3.72 1.80 4.88
CA HIS A 135 -4.29 0.57 4.35
C HIS A 135 -5.74 0.44 4.75
N SER A 136 -6.59 0.12 3.78
CA SER A 136 -8.03 -0.09 3.98
C SER A 136 -8.42 -1.43 3.40
N ALA A 137 -9.00 -2.31 4.22
CA ALA A 137 -9.65 -3.51 3.71
C ALA A 137 -10.87 -3.13 2.86
N ILE A 138 -11.04 -3.79 1.73
CA ILE A 138 -12.23 -3.65 0.87
C ILE A 138 -13.07 -4.94 0.82
N ALA A 139 -12.59 -5.97 1.52
CA ALA A 139 -13.28 -7.23 1.79
C ALA A 139 -12.80 -7.77 3.15
N PRO A 140 -13.56 -8.66 3.84
CA PRO A 140 -13.16 -9.24 5.12
C PRO A 140 -11.77 -9.91 5.08
N GLU A 141 -11.40 -10.52 3.97
CA GLU A 141 -10.10 -11.16 3.73
C GLU A 141 -8.95 -10.16 3.75
N GLY A 142 -9.22 -8.89 3.50
CA GLY A 142 -8.24 -7.80 3.56
C GLY A 142 -7.86 -7.39 4.98
N ASN A 143 -8.68 -7.71 5.99
CA ASN A 143 -8.42 -7.34 7.37
C ASN A 143 -7.09 -7.88 7.89
N GLU A 144 -6.72 -9.10 7.51
CA GLU A 144 -5.44 -9.70 7.90
C GLU A 144 -4.26 -8.88 7.37
N GLU A 145 -4.32 -8.43 6.11
CA GLU A 145 -3.26 -7.60 5.50
C GLU A 145 -3.17 -6.23 6.17
N VAL A 146 -4.32 -5.62 6.49
CA VAL A 146 -4.37 -4.33 7.20
C VAL A 146 -3.79 -4.47 8.61
N ASN A 147 -4.07 -5.58 9.30
CA ASN A 147 -3.60 -5.81 10.67
C ASN A 147 -2.09 -6.02 10.80
N LYS A 148 -1.39 -6.38 9.71
CA LYS A 148 0.07 -6.45 9.65
C LYS A 148 0.73 -5.07 9.71
N LEU A 149 -0.03 -3.99 9.44
CA LEU A 149 0.46 -2.62 9.45
C LEU A 149 0.50 -2.08 10.89
N ASP A 150 1.50 -2.46 11.65
CA ASP A 150 1.73 -2.05 13.04
C ASP A 150 3.02 -1.24 13.22
N GLY A 151 3.34 -0.86 14.47
CA GLY A 151 4.55 -0.10 14.78
C GLY A 151 5.84 -0.87 14.50
N HIS A 152 5.83 -2.20 14.66
CA HIS A 152 6.98 -3.04 14.36
C HIS A 152 7.25 -3.09 12.85
N TRP A 153 6.20 -3.26 12.05
CA TRP A 153 6.29 -3.17 10.60
C TRP A 153 6.87 -1.81 10.16
N ALA A 154 6.36 -0.69 10.72
CA ALA A 154 6.84 0.65 10.37
C ALA A 154 8.33 0.83 10.66
N GLU A 155 8.82 0.32 11.80
CA GLU A 155 10.23 0.39 12.16
C GLU A 155 11.11 -0.48 11.26
N GLN A 156 10.65 -1.65 10.86
CA GLN A 156 11.35 -2.50 9.88
C GLN A 156 11.45 -1.80 8.52
N GLN A 157 10.34 -1.19 8.04
CA GLN A 157 10.35 -0.44 6.79
C GLN A 157 11.31 0.77 6.87
N ARG A 158 11.27 1.51 7.98
CA ARG A 158 12.17 2.65 8.21
C ARG A 158 13.63 2.24 8.05
N ALA A 159 14.07 1.22 8.78
CA ALA A 159 15.46 0.77 8.77
C ALA A 159 15.88 0.25 7.39
N HIS A 160 15.01 -0.51 6.71
CA HIS A 160 15.27 -1.07 5.39
C HIS A 160 15.40 0.02 4.33
N TRP A 161 14.42 0.93 4.25
CA TRP A 161 14.40 1.99 3.24
C TRP A 161 15.54 2.98 3.42
N GLU A 162 15.81 3.41 4.66
CA GLU A 162 16.92 4.33 4.95
C GLU A 162 18.26 3.76 4.48
N THR A 163 18.51 2.48 4.77
CA THR A 163 19.74 1.80 4.35
C THR A 163 19.83 1.64 2.83
N ALA A 164 18.76 1.13 2.20
CA ALA A 164 18.77 0.80 0.77
C ALA A 164 18.87 2.05 -0.11
N ILE A 165 18.10 3.10 0.21
CA ILE A 165 18.11 4.35 -0.56
C ILE A 165 19.44 5.08 -0.42
N ASN A 166 20.01 5.16 0.81
CA ASN A 166 21.33 5.77 1.01
C ASN A 166 22.43 5.02 0.25
N ALA A 167 22.35 3.69 0.18
CA ALA A 167 23.29 2.91 -0.61
C ALA A 167 23.16 3.15 -2.14
N ALA A 168 21.97 3.45 -2.65
CA ALA A 168 21.77 3.84 -4.04
C ALA A 168 22.38 5.23 -4.32
N LEU A 169 22.10 6.20 -3.46
CA LEU A 169 22.67 7.56 -3.56
C LEU A 169 24.20 7.58 -3.55
N GLU A 170 24.83 6.74 -2.71
CA GLU A 170 26.30 6.64 -2.65
C GLU A 170 26.90 6.10 -3.97
N LYS A 171 26.22 5.18 -4.64
CA LYS A 171 26.68 4.65 -5.95
C LYS A 171 26.62 5.70 -7.04
N GLU A 172 25.59 6.55 -7.09
CA GLU A 172 25.48 7.65 -8.05
C GLU A 172 26.62 8.66 -7.88
N GLY A 173 26.87 9.09 -6.61
CA GLY A 173 27.93 10.08 -6.31
C GLY A 173 29.37 9.61 -6.56
N THR A 174 29.59 8.32 -6.88
CA THR A 174 30.93 7.79 -7.25
C THR A 174 31.19 7.76 -8.76
N HIS A 175 30.20 8.12 -9.58
CA HIS A 175 30.30 8.09 -11.06
C HIS A 175 30.45 9.48 -11.71
N ASP A 176 30.47 10.55 -10.89
CA ASP A 176 30.79 11.94 -11.27
C ASP A 176 32.25 12.26 -10.89
#